data_1c31ce5cdbdcf2a16b87f942593697e7
#
_entry.id   1c31ce5cdbdcf2a16b87f942593697e7
#
_cell.length_a   1.000
_cell.length_b   1.000
_cell.length_c   1.000
_cell.angle_alpha   90.00
_cell.angle_beta   90.00
_cell.angle_gamma   90.00
#
_symmetry.space_group_name_H-M   'P 1'
#
loop_
_entity.id
_entity.type
_entity.pdbx_description
1 polymer ?
#
loop_
_entity_poly.entity_id
_entity_poly.type
_entity_poly.pdbx_seq_one_letter_code
_entity_poly.pdbx_strand_id
1 'polypeptide(L)'
;MNHSASAMADGAVDPNAANIVHLTDTQLPTCLRVAKRLRAFIDLVGRGGSWFAMPLILITAFDLLIRKTGVIQLWLVENISPYFGSTLLQELEWHSHTILFTMVLAFGYIWNTQVRVDLVRETLKFRRKAWIEFIGLNIFMIPFAVVITYYAFGYALDSWAANRDAACAWYECGEVSASLVGMSHRWVIKLIMAFGFLMIIVAGITVWLEMYAVLFLPQNWRFPLSTLEWPEEEGATIEGKQRLDLDETPDQLELRVRERQRQGLDNGDA
;
A
#
# COMPACT_ATOMS: atom_id res chain seq x y z
N MET A 1 -41.10 -34.68 -2.90
CA MET A 1 -40.37 -35.35 -3.99
C MET A 1 -40.15 -34.31 -5.07
N ASN A 2 -38.94 -34.10 -5.55
CA ASN A 2 -38.43 -33.15 -6.55
C ASN A 2 -37.99 -31.74 -6.01
N HIS A 3 -36.95 -31.71 -5.19
CA HIS A 3 -36.15 -30.52 -4.98
C HIS A 3 -34.63 -30.75 -5.12
N SER A 4 -34.21 -31.91 -5.65
CA SER A 4 -32.80 -32.33 -5.75
C SER A 4 -32.21 -32.31 -7.16
N ALA A 5 -32.89 -31.68 -8.14
CA ALA A 5 -32.42 -31.67 -9.54
C ALA A 5 -31.94 -30.30 -10.05
N SER A 6 -31.94 -29.25 -9.22
CA SER A 6 -31.54 -27.87 -9.63
C SER A 6 -30.14 -27.46 -9.21
N ALA A 7 -29.45 -28.24 -8.36
CA ALA A 7 -28.14 -27.90 -7.82
C ALA A 7 -26.94 -28.46 -8.61
N MET A 8 -27.17 -29.17 -9.73
CA MET A 8 -26.09 -29.74 -10.54
C MET A 8 -25.83 -29.02 -11.89
N ALA A 9 -26.33 -27.83 -12.10
CA ALA A 9 -26.24 -27.14 -13.40
C ALA A 9 -25.29 -25.92 -13.43
N ASP A 10 -24.54 -25.62 -12.36
CA ASP A 10 -23.65 -24.46 -12.32
C ASP A 10 -22.14 -24.79 -12.41
N GLY A 11 -21.82 -26.00 -12.77
CA GLY A 11 -20.49 -26.40 -13.23
C GLY A 11 -20.29 -26.18 -14.75
N ALA A 12 -20.91 -25.16 -15.33
CA ALA A 12 -20.66 -24.79 -16.71
C ALA A 12 -19.26 -24.20 -16.77
N VAL A 13 -18.29 -25.00 -17.20
CA VAL A 13 -16.98 -24.55 -17.69
C VAL A 13 -17.28 -23.39 -18.63
N ASP A 14 -16.83 -22.17 -18.29
CA ASP A 14 -17.02 -20.99 -19.10
C ASP A 14 -16.49 -21.32 -20.51
N PRO A 15 -17.32 -21.33 -21.57
CA PRO A 15 -16.89 -21.66 -22.92
C PRO A 15 -15.78 -20.74 -23.43
N ASN A 16 -15.52 -19.60 -22.75
CA ASN A 16 -14.42 -18.70 -23.03
C ASN A 16 -13.12 -19.05 -22.30
N ALA A 17 -13.14 -19.99 -21.35
CA ALA A 17 -11.92 -20.38 -20.62
C ALA A 17 -10.80 -20.91 -21.56
N ALA A 18 -11.19 -21.51 -22.69
CA ALA A 18 -10.24 -22.01 -23.71
C ALA A 18 -9.51 -20.89 -24.49
N ASN A 19 -9.98 -19.64 -24.42
CA ASN A 19 -9.44 -18.48 -25.17
C ASN A 19 -8.78 -17.43 -24.28
N ILE A 20 -8.49 -17.76 -23.02
CA ILE A 20 -7.82 -16.83 -22.10
C ILE A 20 -6.36 -16.67 -22.51
N VAL A 21 -5.95 -15.44 -22.79
CA VAL A 21 -4.58 -15.08 -23.16
C VAL A 21 -3.91 -14.37 -21.99
N HIS A 22 -2.91 -15.02 -21.38
CA HIS A 22 -2.06 -14.37 -20.40
C HIS A 22 -1.01 -13.52 -21.11
N LEU A 23 -1.09 -12.20 -20.92
CA LEU A 23 -0.17 -11.27 -21.55
C LEU A 23 1.20 -11.32 -20.89
N THR A 24 2.23 -11.57 -21.70
CA THR A 24 3.62 -11.42 -21.30
C THR A 24 4.02 -9.94 -21.34
N ASP A 25 5.11 -9.57 -20.66
CA ASP A 25 5.61 -8.18 -20.58
C ASP A 25 5.79 -7.48 -21.92
N THR A 26 6.16 -8.23 -22.95
CA THR A 26 6.36 -7.74 -24.31
C THR A 26 5.05 -7.46 -25.05
N GLN A 27 3.97 -8.12 -24.67
CA GLN A 27 2.65 -8.03 -25.31
C GLN A 27 1.74 -7.01 -24.61
N LEU A 28 2.15 -6.46 -23.47
CA LEU A 28 1.35 -5.49 -22.72
C LEU A 28 1.07 -4.23 -23.54
N PRO A 29 -0.19 -3.78 -23.65
CA PRO A 29 -0.54 -2.50 -24.22
C PRO A 29 0.12 -1.34 -23.45
N THR A 30 0.27 -0.18 -24.10
CA THR A 30 1.04 0.95 -23.55
C THR A 30 0.53 1.39 -22.17
N CYS A 31 -0.80 1.39 -21.96
CA CYS A 31 -1.40 1.76 -20.67
C CYS A 31 -0.94 0.84 -19.54
N LEU A 32 -0.94 -0.48 -19.75
CA LEU A 32 -0.50 -1.46 -18.74
C LEU A 32 1.02 -1.44 -18.54
N ARG A 33 1.79 -1.12 -19.59
CA ARG A 33 3.25 -0.94 -19.46
C ARG A 33 3.59 0.27 -18.59
N VAL A 34 2.83 1.36 -18.74
CA VAL A 34 2.96 2.54 -17.86
C VAL A 34 2.56 2.18 -16.44
N ALA A 35 1.41 1.53 -16.24
CA ALA A 35 0.97 1.08 -14.92
C ALA A 35 2.02 0.22 -14.21
N LYS A 36 2.64 -0.73 -14.93
CA LYS A 36 3.72 -1.58 -14.38
C LYS A 36 4.94 -0.77 -13.94
N ARG A 37 5.35 0.25 -14.71
CA ARG A 37 6.47 1.12 -14.32
C ARG A 37 6.15 1.97 -13.10
N LEU A 38 4.95 2.54 -13.06
CA LEU A 38 4.48 3.32 -11.90
C LEU A 38 4.41 2.44 -10.65
N ARG A 39 3.88 1.22 -10.78
CA ARG A 39 3.84 0.24 -9.70
C ARG A 39 5.25 -0.07 -9.16
N ALA A 40 6.21 -0.33 -10.05
CA ALA A 40 7.60 -0.58 -9.65
C ALA A 40 8.23 0.62 -8.92
N PHE A 41 7.90 1.85 -9.35
CA PHE A 41 8.35 3.07 -8.68
C PHE A 41 7.75 3.20 -7.27
N ILE A 42 6.44 2.97 -7.11
CA ILE A 42 5.77 3.00 -5.81
C ILE A 42 6.35 1.90 -4.89
N ASP A 43 6.60 0.72 -5.43
CA ASP A 43 7.21 -0.40 -4.70
C ASP A 43 8.60 -0.02 -4.16
N LEU A 44 9.42 0.62 -4.98
CA LEU A 44 10.74 1.11 -4.57
C LEU A 44 10.64 2.14 -3.43
N VAL A 45 9.74 3.14 -3.56
CA VAL A 45 9.53 4.18 -2.54
C VAL A 45 8.99 3.58 -1.26
N GLY A 46 8.00 2.69 -1.34
CA GLY A 46 7.40 2.03 -0.18
C GLY A 46 8.38 1.13 0.57
N ARG A 47 9.18 0.34 -0.14
CA ARG A 47 10.26 -0.46 0.47
C ARG A 47 11.32 0.40 1.12
N GLY A 48 11.72 1.51 0.48
CA GLY A 48 12.63 2.48 1.08
C GLY A 48 12.05 3.11 2.35
N GLY A 49 10.76 3.51 2.31
CA GLY A 49 10.05 4.05 3.46
C GLY A 49 9.90 3.07 4.63
N SER A 50 9.70 1.79 4.34
CA SER A 50 9.54 0.75 5.38
C SER A 50 10.78 0.57 6.26
N TRP A 51 11.98 0.89 5.76
CA TRP A 51 13.21 0.87 6.56
C TRP A 51 13.19 1.85 7.73
N PHE A 52 12.36 2.90 7.66
CA PHE A 52 12.18 3.85 8.76
C PHE A 52 11.48 3.26 9.99
N ALA A 53 10.92 2.06 9.89
CA ALA A 53 10.46 1.31 11.05
C ALA A 53 11.59 0.96 12.02
N MET A 54 12.81 0.68 11.51
CA MET A 54 13.97 0.36 12.35
C MET A 54 14.38 1.54 13.24
N PRO A 55 14.72 2.74 12.69
CA PRO A 55 15.05 3.88 13.53
C PRO A 55 13.88 4.26 14.45
N LEU A 56 12.63 4.19 13.99
CA LEU A 56 11.47 4.45 14.85
C LEU A 56 11.47 3.57 16.10
N ILE A 57 11.57 2.25 15.94
CA ILE A 57 11.58 1.30 17.05
C ILE A 57 12.79 1.54 17.98
N LEU A 58 13.97 1.75 17.40
CA LEU A 58 15.19 1.95 18.18
C LEU A 58 15.15 3.26 19.00
N ILE A 59 14.70 4.35 18.40
CA ILE A 59 14.60 5.65 19.07
C ILE A 59 13.56 5.60 20.18
N THR A 60 12.37 5.04 19.90
CA THR A 60 11.30 4.89 20.89
C THR A 60 11.74 4.02 22.07
N ALA A 61 12.36 2.87 21.80
CA ALA A 61 12.86 2.00 22.85
C ALA A 61 13.97 2.70 23.69
N PHE A 62 14.88 3.41 23.02
CA PHE A 62 15.95 4.15 23.67
C PHE A 62 15.40 5.29 24.54
N ASP A 63 14.51 6.14 24.01
CA ASP A 63 13.89 7.25 24.77
C ASP A 63 13.15 6.72 26.01
N LEU A 64 12.41 5.62 25.86
CA LEU A 64 11.70 4.98 26.97
C LEU A 64 12.66 4.51 28.06
N LEU A 65 13.77 3.86 27.68
CA LEU A 65 14.76 3.34 28.63
C LEU A 65 15.48 4.46 29.40
N ILE A 66 15.96 5.50 28.70
CA ILE A 66 16.69 6.59 29.34
C ILE A 66 15.77 7.46 30.20
N ARG A 67 14.52 7.66 29.77
CA ARG A 67 13.53 8.43 30.55
C ARG A 67 13.18 7.73 31.86
N LYS A 68 13.10 6.40 31.85
CA LYS A 68 12.86 5.61 33.08
C LYS A 68 13.98 5.77 34.11
N THR A 69 15.21 6.00 33.67
CA THR A 69 16.39 6.10 34.53
C THR A 69 16.78 7.53 34.90
N GLY A 70 16.14 8.56 34.34
CA GLY A 70 16.30 10.00 34.63
C GLY A 70 17.74 10.53 34.78
N VAL A 71 18.51 9.92 35.67
CA VAL A 71 19.93 10.26 35.94
C VAL A 71 20.79 10.01 34.70
N ILE A 72 20.59 8.91 34.00
CA ILE A 72 21.33 8.58 32.78
C ILE A 72 21.00 9.59 31.68
N GLN A 73 19.76 10.02 31.56
CA GLN A 73 19.36 11.04 30.58
C GLN A 73 20.09 12.37 30.83
N LEU A 74 20.10 12.86 32.06
CA LEU A 74 20.80 14.09 32.43
C LEU A 74 22.28 13.97 32.12
N TRP A 75 22.90 12.89 32.50
CA TRP A 75 24.31 12.65 32.22
C TRP A 75 24.64 12.63 30.73
N LEU A 76 23.80 11.98 29.89
CA LEU A 76 23.95 11.95 28.43
C LEU A 76 23.84 13.36 27.81
N VAL A 77 22.86 14.14 28.26
CA VAL A 77 22.64 15.49 27.77
C VAL A 77 23.80 16.42 28.14
N GLU A 78 24.31 16.32 29.35
CA GLU A 78 25.38 17.20 29.85
C GLU A 78 26.76 16.82 29.34
N ASN A 79 27.07 15.52 29.19
CA ASN A 79 28.43 15.05 28.89
C ASN A 79 28.64 14.59 27.45
N ILE A 80 27.57 14.22 26.72
CA ILE A 80 27.69 13.69 25.34
C ILE A 80 27.07 14.67 24.33
N SER A 81 25.76 14.90 24.39
CA SER A 81 25.09 15.80 23.46
C SER A 81 23.67 16.16 23.91
N PRO A 82 23.24 17.43 23.69
CA PRO A 82 21.87 17.88 23.89
C PRO A 82 20.82 17.07 23.10
N TYR A 83 21.24 16.38 22.02
CA TYR A 83 20.34 15.55 21.21
C TYR A 83 19.76 14.34 21.94
N PHE A 84 20.35 13.93 23.08
CA PHE A 84 19.77 12.89 23.96
C PHE A 84 18.65 13.42 24.88
N GLY A 85 18.29 14.70 24.76
CA GLY A 85 17.11 15.22 25.43
C GLY A 85 15.84 14.55 24.94
N SER A 86 14.92 14.21 25.86
CA SER A 86 13.66 13.52 25.54
C SER A 86 12.84 14.26 24.48
N THR A 87 12.86 15.59 24.45
CA THR A 87 12.14 16.38 23.46
C THR A 87 12.65 16.15 22.03
N LEU A 88 13.97 16.12 21.85
CA LEU A 88 14.58 15.88 20.55
C LEU A 88 14.41 14.44 20.07
N LEU A 89 14.49 13.47 21.00
CA LEU A 89 14.21 12.06 20.68
C LEU A 89 12.76 11.87 20.25
N GLN A 90 11.80 12.49 20.91
CA GLN A 90 10.38 12.46 20.51
C GLN A 90 10.17 13.10 19.14
N GLU A 91 10.82 14.22 18.85
CA GLU A 91 10.73 14.82 17.53
C GLU A 91 11.30 13.90 16.43
N LEU A 92 12.39 13.21 16.70
CA LEU A 92 12.97 12.23 15.78
C LEU A 92 12.06 11.00 15.58
N GLU A 93 11.34 10.55 16.62
CA GLU A 93 10.27 9.57 16.52
C GLU A 93 9.18 10.04 15.55
N TRP A 94 8.67 11.25 15.74
CA TRP A 94 7.63 11.82 14.88
C TRP A 94 8.08 11.91 13.43
N HIS A 95 9.32 12.31 13.18
CA HIS A 95 9.89 12.36 11.84
C HIS A 95 9.96 10.98 11.20
N SER A 96 10.49 10.00 11.92
CA SER A 96 10.59 8.61 11.44
C SER A 96 9.22 8.01 11.17
N HIS A 97 8.25 8.25 12.06
CA HIS A 97 6.87 7.79 11.90
C HIS A 97 6.19 8.43 10.69
N THR A 98 6.37 9.74 10.50
CA THR A 98 5.79 10.46 9.36
C THR A 98 6.35 9.94 8.04
N ILE A 99 7.67 9.72 7.94
CA ILE A 99 8.31 9.17 6.75
C ILE A 99 7.78 7.76 6.47
N LEU A 100 7.79 6.90 7.48
CA LEU A 100 7.29 5.53 7.38
C LEU A 100 5.85 5.53 6.85
N PHE A 101 4.94 6.24 7.54
CA PHE A 101 3.53 6.25 7.21
C PHE A 101 3.26 6.78 5.80
N THR A 102 3.82 7.93 5.44
CA THR A 102 3.52 8.59 4.16
C THR A 102 4.11 7.84 2.97
N MET A 103 5.30 7.24 3.10
CA MET A 103 5.93 6.47 2.02
C MET A 103 5.27 5.11 1.81
N VAL A 104 4.80 4.46 2.87
CA VAL A 104 4.19 3.12 2.80
C VAL A 104 2.70 3.20 2.41
N LEU A 105 2.03 4.34 2.56
CA LEU A 105 0.60 4.46 2.29
C LEU A 105 0.22 4.11 0.84
N ALA A 106 0.93 4.65 -0.14
CA ALA A 106 0.72 4.34 -1.56
C ALA A 106 1.08 2.88 -1.89
N PHE A 107 2.15 2.35 -1.28
CA PHE A 107 2.56 0.96 -1.40
C PHE A 107 1.46 0.01 -0.89
N GLY A 108 0.92 0.25 0.30
CA GLY A 108 -0.18 -0.53 0.86
C GLY A 108 -1.41 -0.55 -0.05
N TYR A 109 -1.69 0.56 -0.75
CA TYR A 109 -2.80 0.63 -1.68
C TYR A 109 -2.62 -0.28 -2.90
N ILE A 110 -1.46 -0.26 -3.56
CA ILE A 110 -1.21 -1.11 -4.76
C ILE A 110 -1.04 -2.60 -4.44
N TRP A 111 -0.70 -2.95 -3.19
CA TRP A 111 -0.59 -4.33 -2.72
C TRP A 111 -1.86 -4.85 -2.04
N ASN A 112 -2.96 -4.09 -2.13
CA ASN A 112 -4.27 -4.47 -1.60
C ASN A 112 -4.25 -4.87 -0.09
N THR A 113 -3.34 -4.27 0.68
CA THR A 113 -3.19 -4.59 2.12
C THR A 113 -4.20 -3.87 3.01
N GLN A 114 -5.10 -3.10 2.41
CA GLN A 114 -6.09 -2.32 3.15
C GLN A 114 -7.20 -3.22 3.70
N VAL A 115 -7.56 -3.01 4.96
CA VAL A 115 -8.72 -3.65 5.57
C VAL A 115 -9.99 -3.11 4.90
N ARG A 116 -10.76 -3.99 4.27
CA ARG A 116 -12.00 -3.67 3.57
C ARG A 116 -13.17 -4.44 4.18
N VAL A 117 -14.37 -3.88 4.06
CA VAL A 117 -15.59 -4.60 4.39
C VAL A 117 -16.07 -5.31 3.13
N ASP A 118 -15.69 -6.55 2.96
CA ASP A 118 -15.93 -7.33 1.72
C ASP A 118 -17.33 -7.98 1.64
N LEU A 119 -18.13 -7.90 2.70
CA LEU A 119 -19.47 -8.52 2.76
C LEU A 119 -20.36 -8.24 1.54
N VAL A 120 -20.36 -7.00 1.04
CA VAL A 120 -21.14 -6.61 -0.15
C VAL A 120 -20.35 -6.88 -1.43
N ARG A 121 -19.03 -6.73 -1.38
CA ARG A 121 -18.16 -6.85 -2.55
C ARG A 121 -18.07 -8.29 -3.04
N GLU A 122 -18.00 -9.28 -2.15
CA GLU A 122 -17.92 -10.70 -2.50
C GLU A 122 -19.13 -11.18 -3.31
N THR A 123 -20.31 -10.64 -3.06
CA THR A 123 -21.53 -10.99 -3.80
C THR A 123 -21.60 -10.41 -5.21
N LEU A 124 -20.69 -9.52 -5.59
CA LEU A 124 -20.73 -8.80 -6.86
C LEU A 124 -19.91 -9.54 -7.94
N LYS A 125 -20.45 -9.57 -9.16
CA LYS A 125 -19.72 -10.06 -10.33
C LYS A 125 -18.47 -9.17 -10.59
N PHE A 126 -17.37 -9.78 -11.05
CA PHE A 126 -16.07 -9.13 -11.31
C PHE A 126 -16.18 -7.78 -12.05
N ARG A 127 -16.95 -7.71 -13.13
CA ARG A 127 -17.12 -6.47 -13.90
C ARG A 127 -17.81 -5.36 -13.09
N ARG A 128 -18.71 -5.70 -12.16
CA ARG A 128 -19.34 -4.72 -11.26
C ARG A 128 -18.33 -4.24 -10.21
N LYS A 129 -17.49 -5.15 -9.68
CA LYS A 129 -16.37 -4.79 -8.79
C LYS A 129 -15.46 -3.76 -9.47
N ALA A 130 -15.06 -4.03 -10.72
CA ALA A 130 -14.22 -3.11 -11.51
C ALA A 130 -14.86 -1.75 -11.77
N TRP A 131 -16.15 -1.70 -12.06
CA TRP A 131 -16.87 -0.42 -12.23
C TRP A 131 -16.95 0.39 -10.94
N ILE A 132 -17.21 -0.24 -9.80
CA ILE A 132 -17.26 0.43 -8.49
C ILE A 132 -15.88 1.01 -8.17
N GLU A 133 -14.82 0.24 -8.38
CA GLU A 133 -13.44 0.69 -8.17
C GLU A 133 -13.12 1.88 -9.09
N PHE A 134 -13.43 1.78 -10.38
CA PHE A 134 -13.18 2.84 -11.36
C PHE A 134 -13.93 4.15 -11.02
N ILE A 135 -15.21 4.07 -10.64
CA ILE A 135 -16.01 5.22 -10.24
C ILE A 135 -15.47 5.81 -8.92
N GLY A 136 -15.15 4.95 -7.94
CA GLY A 136 -14.60 5.37 -6.66
C GLY A 136 -13.27 6.12 -6.80
N LEU A 137 -12.39 5.65 -7.69
CA LEU A 137 -11.15 6.33 -8.02
C LEU A 137 -11.38 7.73 -8.61
N ASN A 138 -12.28 7.85 -9.58
CA ASN A 138 -12.52 9.12 -10.26
C ASN A 138 -13.25 10.16 -9.40
N ILE A 139 -14.19 9.74 -8.56
CA ILE A 139 -15.04 10.67 -7.79
C ILE A 139 -14.43 10.99 -6.42
N PHE A 140 -13.84 10.00 -5.76
CA PHE A 140 -13.40 10.17 -4.37
C PHE A 140 -11.87 10.20 -4.25
N MET A 141 -11.17 9.15 -4.65
CA MET A 141 -9.76 8.99 -4.32
C MET A 141 -8.87 10.02 -5.02
N ILE A 142 -8.96 10.14 -6.35
CA ILE A 142 -8.08 11.05 -7.11
C ILE A 142 -8.37 12.52 -6.77
N PRO A 143 -9.63 13.01 -6.76
CA PRO A 143 -9.89 14.40 -6.39
C PRO A 143 -9.47 14.73 -4.96
N PHE A 144 -9.74 13.82 -4.01
CA PHE A 144 -9.30 13.99 -2.62
C PHE A 144 -7.77 14.05 -2.51
N ALA A 145 -7.07 13.11 -3.17
CA ALA A 145 -5.61 13.07 -3.16
C ALA A 145 -4.98 14.32 -3.79
N VAL A 146 -5.57 14.88 -4.86
CA VAL A 146 -5.13 16.13 -5.48
C VAL A 146 -5.28 17.30 -4.51
N VAL A 147 -6.46 17.44 -3.88
CA VAL A 147 -6.72 18.52 -2.93
C VAL A 147 -5.77 18.46 -1.74
N ILE A 148 -5.61 17.27 -1.12
CA ILE A 148 -4.73 17.14 0.05
C ILE A 148 -3.26 17.39 -0.33
N THR A 149 -2.82 16.94 -1.50
CA THR A 149 -1.46 17.19 -2.00
C THR A 149 -1.21 18.67 -2.20
N TYR A 150 -2.16 19.40 -2.80
CA TYR A 150 -2.06 20.84 -3.00
C TYR A 150 -1.88 21.58 -1.68
N TYR A 151 -2.72 21.31 -0.68
CA TYR A 151 -2.60 21.94 0.63
C TYR A 151 -1.35 21.51 1.40
N ALA A 152 -0.92 20.24 1.25
CA ALA A 152 0.31 19.76 1.88
C ALA A 152 1.55 20.44 1.33
N PHE A 153 1.62 20.68 0.01
CA PHE A 153 2.70 21.48 -0.58
C PHE A 153 2.65 22.93 -0.12
N GLY A 154 1.48 23.57 -0.08
CA GLY A 154 1.30 24.90 0.48
C GLY A 154 1.83 24.98 1.92
N TYR A 155 1.43 24.02 2.75
CA TYR A 155 1.89 23.94 4.15
C TYR A 155 3.41 23.74 4.28
N ALA A 156 4.03 23.00 3.38
CA ALA A 156 5.48 22.85 3.35
C ALA A 156 6.18 24.14 2.93
N LEU A 157 5.64 24.87 1.93
CA LEU A 157 6.17 26.14 1.46
C LEU A 157 6.03 27.24 2.51
N ASP A 158 4.90 27.32 3.20
CA ASP A 158 4.69 28.29 4.30
C ASP A 158 5.69 28.02 5.43
N SER A 159 5.92 26.77 5.75
CA SER A 159 6.91 26.36 6.76
C SER A 159 8.35 26.69 6.33
N TRP A 160 8.66 26.55 5.04
CA TRP A 160 9.95 26.94 4.50
C TRP A 160 10.14 28.46 4.47
N ALA A 161 9.07 29.22 4.20
CA ALA A 161 9.09 30.68 4.17
C ALA A 161 9.08 31.31 5.58
N ALA A 162 8.71 30.54 6.61
CA ALA A 162 8.66 31.02 7.98
C ALA A 162 10.06 31.46 8.48
N ASN A 163 10.13 32.56 9.24
CA ASN A 163 11.36 33.14 9.79
C ASN A 163 12.45 33.44 8.74
N ARG A 164 12.03 33.74 7.50
CA ARG A 164 12.93 34.04 6.41
C ARG A 164 13.23 35.54 6.32
N ASP A 165 14.08 36.00 7.22
CA ASP A 165 14.62 37.36 7.15
C ASP A 165 15.68 37.49 6.04
N ALA A 166 15.87 38.69 5.51
CA ALA A 166 16.76 38.97 4.37
C ALA A 166 18.24 38.57 4.58
N ALA A 167 18.65 38.27 5.81
CA ALA A 167 20.00 37.91 6.19
C ALA A 167 20.21 36.40 6.42
N CYS A 168 19.15 35.59 6.30
CA CYS A 168 19.17 34.16 6.63
C CYS A 168 19.61 33.34 5.43
N ALA A 169 20.63 32.49 5.59
CA ALA A 169 21.01 31.52 4.56
C ALA A 169 19.91 30.49 4.37
N TRP A 170 19.75 29.96 3.16
CA TRP A 170 18.65 29.03 2.80
C TRP A 170 18.56 27.79 3.70
N TYR A 171 19.66 27.41 4.34
CA TYR A 171 19.76 26.29 5.27
C TYR A 171 19.55 26.66 6.75
N GLU A 172 19.50 27.97 7.07
CA GLU A 172 19.29 28.46 8.45
C GLU A 172 17.86 28.92 8.71
N CYS A 173 17.11 29.14 7.60
CA CYS A 173 15.74 29.63 7.65
C CYS A 173 14.73 28.51 7.70
N GLY A 174 13.52 28.84 8.07
CA GLY A 174 12.38 27.96 8.11
C GLY A 174 11.80 27.84 9.50
N GLU A 175 10.70 27.12 9.58
CA GLU A 175 9.99 26.90 10.84
C GLU A 175 10.84 26.07 11.81
N VAL A 176 10.97 26.58 13.04
CA VAL A 176 11.58 25.89 14.17
C VAL A 176 10.49 25.28 15.03
N SER A 177 10.81 24.20 15.73
CA SER A 177 9.87 23.59 16.68
C SER A 177 9.45 24.60 17.73
N ALA A 178 8.19 24.50 18.17
CA ALA A 178 7.65 25.33 19.25
C ALA A 178 8.29 25.01 20.63
N SER A 179 9.03 23.92 20.74
CA SER A 179 9.78 23.59 21.96
C SER A 179 11.10 24.36 22.01
N LEU A 180 11.52 24.78 23.23
CA LEU A 180 12.75 25.55 23.44
C LEU A 180 14.04 24.86 22.94
N VAL A 181 14.01 23.54 22.76
CA VAL A 181 15.14 22.69 22.38
C VAL A 181 14.76 21.83 21.17
N GLY A 182 13.79 22.26 20.36
CA GLY A 182 13.27 21.48 19.24
C GLY A 182 14.14 21.56 17.98
N MET A 183 13.89 20.61 17.06
CA MET A 183 14.61 20.55 15.78
C MET A 183 14.22 21.73 14.90
N SER A 184 15.21 22.30 14.21
CA SER A 184 15.04 23.26 13.12
C SER A 184 14.63 22.55 11.82
N HIS A 185 14.23 23.32 10.80
CA HIS A 185 13.95 22.80 9.46
C HIS A 185 12.71 21.86 9.38
N ARG A 186 11.67 22.16 10.12
CA ARG A 186 10.41 21.37 10.08
C ARG A 186 9.77 21.31 8.70
N TRP A 187 10.11 22.23 7.81
CA TRP A 187 9.65 22.21 6.42
C TRP A 187 10.04 20.93 5.66
N VAL A 188 11.18 20.31 6.01
CA VAL A 188 11.67 19.10 5.34
C VAL A 188 10.68 17.93 5.53
N ILE A 189 10.24 17.71 6.77
CA ILE A 189 9.29 16.62 7.04
C ILE A 189 7.90 16.88 6.42
N LYS A 190 7.50 18.17 6.36
CA LYS A 190 6.26 18.56 5.69
C LYS A 190 6.35 18.33 4.17
N LEU A 191 7.51 18.60 3.57
CA LEU A 191 7.74 18.29 2.15
C LEU A 191 7.72 16.79 1.87
N ILE A 192 8.31 15.97 2.74
CA ILE A 192 8.26 14.52 2.64
C ILE A 192 6.81 14.03 2.76
N MET A 193 6.03 14.60 3.66
CA MET A 193 4.60 14.30 3.79
C MET A 193 3.83 14.65 2.51
N ALA A 194 4.08 15.83 1.93
CA ALA A 194 3.47 16.25 0.66
C ALA A 194 3.85 15.30 -0.49
N PHE A 195 5.10 14.86 -0.55
CA PHE A 195 5.56 13.86 -1.50
C PHE A 195 4.83 12.51 -1.30
N GLY A 196 4.61 12.07 -0.05
CA GLY A 196 3.84 10.86 0.24
C GLY A 196 2.40 10.95 -0.30
N PHE A 197 1.72 12.09 -0.16
CA PHE A 197 0.40 12.30 -0.75
C PHE A 197 0.43 12.33 -2.28
N LEU A 198 1.48 12.88 -2.88
CA LEU A 198 1.69 12.78 -4.33
C LEU A 198 1.79 11.31 -4.79
N MET A 199 2.45 10.45 -4.01
CA MET A 199 2.55 9.01 -4.31
C MET A 199 1.19 8.32 -4.28
N ILE A 200 0.21 8.79 -3.49
CA ILE A 200 -1.16 8.29 -3.52
C ILE A 200 -1.83 8.61 -4.87
N ILE A 201 -1.59 9.80 -5.43
CA ILE A 201 -2.09 10.14 -6.78
C ILE A 201 -1.50 9.18 -7.81
N VAL A 202 -0.19 8.93 -7.74
CA VAL A 202 0.51 7.99 -8.65
C VAL A 202 -0.07 6.58 -8.53
N ALA A 203 -0.37 6.13 -7.30
CA ALA A 203 -1.00 4.85 -7.05
C ALA A 203 -2.44 4.80 -7.61
N GLY A 204 -3.22 5.87 -7.42
CA GLY A 204 -4.54 6.00 -8.00
C GLY A 204 -4.53 5.93 -9.52
N ILE A 205 -3.60 6.61 -10.18
CA ILE A 205 -3.41 6.55 -11.63
C ILE A 205 -3.03 5.13 -12.07
N THR A 206 -2.18 4.44 -11.31
CA THR A 206 -1.78 3.06 -11.61
C THR A 206 -2.99 2.13 -11.64
N VAL A 207 -3.79 2.13 -10.57
CA VAL A 207 -5.01 1.32 -10.47
C VAL A 207 -6.06 1.77 -11.50
N TRP A 208 -6.15 3.07 -11.78
CA TRP A 208 -7.04 3.59 -12.81
C TRP A 208 -6.72 3.03 -14.20
N LEU A 209 -5.44 2.97 -14.57
CA LEU A 209 -5.01 2.38 -15.84
C LEU A 209 -5.31 0.87 -15.91
N GLU A 210 -5.17 0.15 -14.81
CA GLU A 210 -5.54 -1.26 -14.72
C GLU A 210 -7.06 -1.45 -14.87
N MET A 211 -7.87 -0.67 -14.15
CA MET A 211 -9.33 -0.74 -14.25
C MET A 211 -9.83 -0.31 -15.63
N TYR A 212 -9.21 0.70 -16.23
CA TYR A 212 -9.49 1.09 -17.61
C TYR A 212 -9.23 -0.08 -18.57
N ALA A 213 -8.13 -0.78 -18.42
CA ALA A 213 -7.81 -1.95 -19.23
C ALA A 213 -8.82 -3.09 -19.04
N VAL A 214 -9.24 -3.36 -17.80
CA VAL A 214 -10.27 -4.37 -17.49
C VAL A 214 -11.62 -4.07 -18.14
N LEU A 215 -12.02 -2.79 -18.17
CA LEU A 215 -13.36 -2.38 -18.62
C LEU A 215 -13.44 -2.21 -20.15
N PHE A 216 -12.38 -1.72 -20.78
CA PHE A 216 -12.41 -1.24 -22.17
C PHE A 216 -11.53 -2.06 -23.15
N LEU A 217 -10.60 -2.90 -22.65
CA LEU A 217 -9.81 -3.80 -23.47
C LEU A 217 -10.48 -5.19 -23.60
N PRO A 218 -10.01 -6.06 -24.51
CA PRO A 218 -10.54 -7.41 -24.66
C PRO A 218 -10.53 -8.20 -23.36
N GLN A 219 -11.68 -8.77 -22.99
CA GLN A 219 -11.87 -9.43 -21.69
C GLN A 219 -11.20 -10.81 -21.57
N ASN A 220 -10.75 -11.37 -22.68
CA ASN A 220 -9.96 -12.60 -22.69
C ASN A 220 -8.48 -12.39 -22.30
N TRP A 221 -8.03 -11.14 -22.19
CA TRP A 221 -6.69 -10.83 -21.73
C TRP A 221 -6.61 -10.88 -20.21
N ARG A 222 -5.54 -11.50 -19.70
CA ARG A 222 -5.21 -11.56 -18.28
C ARG A 222 -3.85 -10.89 -18.06
N PHE A 223 -3.78 -10.08 -17.01
CA PHE A 223 -2.58 -9.36 -16.60
C PHE A 223 -2.66 -9.13 -15.08
N PRO A 224 -1.52 -8.94 -14.38
CA PRO A 224 -1.52 -8.70 -12.95
C PRO A 224 -2.31 -7.44 -12.57
N LEU A 225 -3.23 -7.57 -11.64
CA LEU A 225 -4.04 -6.49 -11.07
C LEU A 225 -3.51 -6.11 -9.68
N SER A 226 -3.72 -4.86 -9.27
CA SER A 226 -3.31 -4.36 -7.96
C SER A 226 -4.38 -4.57 -6.88
N THR A 227 -5.64 -4.23 -7.18
CA THR A 227 -6.72 -4.15 -6.17
C THR A 227 -7.84 -5.15 -6.37
N LEU A 228 -7.86 -5.85 -7.49
CA LEU A 228 -8.80 -6.90 -7.84
C LEU A 228 -8.04 -8.18 -8.18
N GLU A 229 -8.71 -9.32 -8.01
CA GLU A 229 -8.27 -10.63 -8.45
C GLU A 229 -9.13 -11.09 -9.62
N TRP A 230 -8.56 -11.79 -10.58
CA TRP A 230 -9.34 -12.37 -11.65
C TRP A 230 -10.24 -13.49 -11.11
N PRO A 231 -11.43 -13.74 -11.71
CA PRO A 231 -12.34 -14.79 -11.23
C PRO A 231 -11.70 -16.18 -11.13
N GLU A 232 -10.73 -16.46 -11.99
CA GLU A 232 -9.98 -17.73 -12.00
C GLU A 232 -8.96 -17.81 -10.85
N GLU A 233 -8.50 -16.67 -10.35
CA GLU A 233 -7.55 -16.52 -9.24
C GLU A 233 -8.30 -16.33 -7.90
N GLU A 234 -9.57 -15.91 -7.96
CA GLU A 234 -10.41 -15.67 -6.79
C GLU A 234 -10.61 -16.99 -6.03
N GLY A 235 -9.94 -17.12 -4.90
CA GLY A 235 -9.96 -18.34 -4.08
C GLY A 235 -8.76 -19.27 -4.23
N ALA A 236 -7.83 -18.99 -5.15
CA ALA A 236 -6.69 -19.88 -5.36
C ALA A 236 -5.66 -19.83 -4.23
N THR A 237 -5.36 -18.66 -3.66
CA THR A 237 -4.37 -18.53 -2.57
C THR A 237 -4.64 -17.33 -1.67
N ILE A 238 -4.61 -17.54 -0.33
CA ILE A 238 -4.44 -16.47 0.65
C ILE A 238 -3.05 -16.69 1.28
N GLU A 239 -2.16 -15.71 1.20
CA GLU A 239 -0.81 -15.75 1.78
C GLU A 239 0.01 -16.99 1.40
N GLY A 240 -0.08 -17.44 0.15
CA GLY A 240 0.57 -18.67 -0.31
C GLY A 240 -0.09 -19.98 0.16
N LYS A 241 -1.21 -19.90 0.89
CA LYS A 241 -2.01 -21.07 1.29
C LYS A 241 -3.29 -21.10 0.46
N GLN A 242 -3.69 -22.30 0.06
CA GLN A 242 -4.98 -22.49 -0.63
C GLN A 242 -6.13 -22.05 0.27
N ARG A 243 -7.03 -21.24 -0.28
CA ARG A 243 -8.30 -20.93 0.37
C ARG A 243 -9.09 -22.23 0.52
N LEU A 244 -9.44 -22.58 1.74
CA LEU A 244 -10.38 -23.66 1.98
C LEU A 244 -11.75 -23.19 1.49
N ASP A 245 -12.30 -23.88 0.51
CA ASP A 245 -13.68 -23.68 0.10
C ASP A 245 -14.56 -24.22 1.24
N LEU A 246 -15.23 -23.30 1.93
CA LEU A 246 -16.06 -23.64 3.11
C LEU A 246 -17.27 -24.52 2.74
N ASP A 247 -17.60 -24.60 1.45
CA ASP A 247 -18.66 -25.45 0.93
C ASP A 247 -18.16 -26.85 0.54
N GLU A 248 -16.84 -27.12 0.58
CA GLU A 248 -16.31 -28.45 0.33
C GLU A 248 -16.47 -29.35 1.54
N THR A 249 -17.15 -30.46 1.32
CA THR A 249 -17.21 -31.55 2.31
C THR A 249 -15.82 -32.18 2.48
N PRO A 250 -15.47 -32.69 3.67
CA PRO A 250 -14.19 -33.37 3.92
C PRO A 250 -13.84 -34.44 2.87
N ASP A 251 -14.85 -35.14 2.36
CA ASP A 251 -14.68 -36.18 1.34
C ASP A 251 -14.24 -35.62 -0.02
N GLN A 252 -14.72 -34.43 -0.39
CA GLN A 252 -14.32 -33.75 -1.63
C GLN A 252 -12.89 -33.24 -1.52
N LEU A 253 -12.49 -32.78 -0.35
CA LEU A 253 -11.12 -32.34 -0.08
C LEU A 253 -10.12 -33.50 -0.21
N GLU A 254 -10.47 -34.69 0.35
CA GLU A 254 -9.65 -35.88 0.21
C GLU A 254 -9.54 -36.36 -1.24
N LEU A 255 -10.61 -36.30 -2.00
CA LEU A 255 -10.59 -36.66 -3.42
C LEU A 255 -9.69 -35.75 -4.21
N ARG A 256 -9.74 -34.45 -3.97
CA ARG A 256 -8.88 -33.43 -4.62
C ARG A 256 -7.39 -33.61 -4.27
N VAL A 257 -7.08 -33.93 -3.01
CA VAL A 257 -5.71 -34.24 -2.57
C VAL A 257 -5.20 -35.52 -3.27
N ARG A 258 -6.01 -36.57 -3.35
CA ARG A 258 -5.63 -37.79 -4.04
C ARG A 258 -5.46 -37.62 -5.56
N GLU A 259 -6.27 -36.79 -6.19
CA GLU A 259 -6.12 -36.44 -7.61
C GLU A 259 -4.82 -35.69 -7.89
N ARG A 260 -4.43 -34.73 -7.03
CA ARG A 260 -3.15 -34.02 -7.14
C ARG A 260 -1.96 -34.95 -6.95
N GLN A 261 -2.02 -35.83 -5.99
CA GLN A 261 -0.96 -36.83 -5.79
C GLN A 261 -0.83 -37.73 -7.01
N ARG A 262 -1.94 -38.09 -7.66
CA ARG A 262 -1.93 -38.87 -8.91
C ARG A 262 -1.37 -38.08 -10.11
N GLN A 263 -1.55 -36.77 -10.14
CA GLN A 263 -1.06 -35.91 -11.23
C GLN A 263 0.41 -35.49 -11.04
N GLY A 264 1.08 -35.90 -9.94
CA GLY A 264 2.48 -35.58 -9.69
C GLY A 264 2.75 -34.10 -9.45
N LEU A 265 1.72 -33.31 -9.11
CA LEU A 265 1.81 -31.87 -8.84
C LEU A 265 2.24 -31.56 -7.40
N ASP A 266 2.44 -32.58 -6.59
CA ASP A 266 2.93 -32.46 -5.20
C ASP A 266 4.45 -32.61 -5.12
N ASN A 267 5.15 -31.95 -6.03
CA ASN A 267 6.58 -31.73 -5.84
C ASN A 267 6.73 -30.47 -4.98
N GLY A 268 6.93 -30.74 -3.68
CA GLY A 268 7.30 -29.77 -2.72
C GLY A 268 8.45 -28.89 -3.20
N ASP A 269 8.16 -27.62 -3.28
CA ASP A 269 9.14 -26.60 -3.04
C ASP A 269 8.68 -25.88 -1.76
N ALA A 270 9.39 -26.25 -0.69
CA ALA A 270 9.35 -25.61 0.60
C ALA A 270 9.99 -24.22 0.54
#